data_9a5b79c7f2eb9d8e770dae0e90038faa
#
_entry.id   9a5b79c7f2eb9d8e770dae0e90038faa
#
_cell.length_a   1.000
_cell.length_b   1.000
_cell.length_c   1.000
_cell.angle_alpha   90.00
_cell.angle_beta   90.00
_cell.angle_gamma   90.00
#
_symmetry.space_group_name_H-M   'P 1'
#
loop_
_entity.id
_entity.type
_entity.pdbx_description
1 polymer ?
#
loop_
_entity_poly.entity_id
_entity_poly.type
_entity_poly.pdbx_seq_one_letter_code
_entity_poly.pdbx_strand_id
1 'polypeptide(L)'
;MSFDPKVPYNELPLLPPERELETREVLKKAITAKKALAELTGAGELVPNQAVLIQAIGLQEAKLSSEIENIVTTNDELYRAFASAGQKAEPHTKEVLRYNDALWYGYYWLKDKKHPLTTNLFEELFRIIKESKSGVRKVPGTKLANNKGAVIY
;
A
#
# COMPACT_ATOMS: atom_id res chain seq x y z
N MET A 1 -20.84 18.71 -17.73
CA MET A 1 -20.56 17.74 -18.81
C MET A 1 -20.94 16.36 -18.34
N SER A 2 -21.50 15.49 -19.18
CA SER A 2 -21.74 14.10 -18.83
C SER A 2 -20.41 13.33 -18.98
N PHE A 3 -20.08 12.50 -18.01
CA PHE A 3 -18.91 11.62 -18.06
C PHE A 3 -19.03 10.62 -19.22
N ASP A 4 -18.03 10.57 -20.10
CA ASP A 4 -17.90 9.55 -21.15
C ASP A 4 -16.72 8.61 -20.79
N PRO A 5 -16.97 7.34 -20.46
CA PRO A 5 -15.92 6.40 -20.09
C PRO A 5 -14.94 6.04 -21.23
N LYS A 6 -15.23 6.47 -22.47
CA LYS A 6 -14.38 6.22 -23.66
C LYS A 6 -13.43 7.38 -23.97
N VAL A 7 -13.56 8.50 -23.26
CA VAL A 7 -12.75 9.70 -23.48
C VAL A 7 -11.98 10.02 -22.20
N PRO A 8 -10.66 10.31 -22.29
CA PRO A 8 -9.87 10.73 -21.14
C PRO A 8 -10.46 12.00 -20.52
N TYR A 9 -10.66 11.99 -19.20
CA TYR A 9 -11.14 13.13 -18.45
C TYR A 9 -9.95 13.89 -17.85
N ASN A 10 -9.55 14.97 -18.50
CA ASN A 10 -8.38 15.78 -18.10
C ASN A 10 -8.78 17.11 -17.40
N GLU A 11 -10.07 17.35 -17.15
CA GLU A 11 -10.60 18.58 -16.57
C GLU A 11 -10.87 18.43 -15.05
N LEU A 12 -10.03 17.67 -14.35
CA LEU A 12 -10.12 17.55 -12.89
C LEU A 12 -9.79 18.90 -12.24
N PRO A 13 -10.64 19.38 -11.32
CA PRO A 13 -10.35 20.60 -10.59
C PRO A 13 -9.09 20.42 -9.73
N LEU A 14 -8.33 21.51 -9.58
CA LEU A 14 -7.17 21.53 -8.69
C LEU A 14 -7.59 21.41 -7.23
N LEU A 15 -6.70 20.87 -6.41
CA LEU A 15 -6.88 20.82 -4.97
C LEU A 15 -6.16 22.02 -4.30
N PRO A 16 -6.69 22.51 -3.18
CA PRO A 16 -7.93 22.11 -2.49
C PRO A 16 -9.18 22.56 -3.23
N PRO A 17 -10.35 21.86 -3.05
CA PRO A 17 -11.60 22.29 -3.66
C PRO A 17 -12.03 23.63 -3.07
N GLU A 18 -12.69 24.46 -3.89
CA GLU A 18 -13.15 25.81 -3.48
C GLU A 18 -14.24 25.79 -2.40
N ARG A 19 -14.96 24.66 -2.27
CA ARG A 19 -16.02 24.51 -1.26
C ARG A 19 -15.43 24.19 0.11
N GLU A 20 -16.10 24.66 1.15
CA GLU A 20 -15.78 24.32 2.53
C GLU A 20 -15.92 22.80 2.78
N LEU A 21 -14.84 22.19 3.32
CA LEU A 21 -14.80 20.77 3.67
C LEU A 21 -15.14 20.52 5.14
N GLU A 22 -14.93 21.49 6.02
CA GLU A 22 -15.17 21.37 7.46
C GLU A 22 -16.66 21.57 7.81
N THR A 23 -17.51 20.89 7.08
CA THR A 23 -18.96 20.94 7.38
C THR A 23 -19.26 20.25 8.71
N ARG A 24 -20.37 20.66 9.35
CA ARG A 24 -20.83 20.06 10.60
C ARG A 24 -20.98 18.54 10.52
N GLU A 25 -21.37 18.02 9.37
CA GLU A 25 -21.51 16.57 9.15
C GLU A 25 -20.14 15.88 9.11
N VAL A 26 -19.19 16.41 8.35
CA VAL A 26 -17.82 15.89 8.27
C VAL A 26 -17.16 15.92 9.64
N LEU A 27 -17.27 17.03 10.38
CA LEU A 27 -16.72 17.14 11.72
C LEU A 27 -17.31 16.12 12.71
N LYS A 28 -18.63 15.87 12.66
CA LYS A 28 -19.25 14.81 13.49
C LYS A 28 -18.71 13.42 13.14
N LYS A 29 -18.53 13.12 11.86
CA LYS A 29 -17.94 11.84 11.43
C LYS A 29 -16.47 11.70 11.85
N ALA A 30 -15.72 12.79 11.74
CA ALA A 30 -14.32 12.82 12.18
C ALA A 30 -14.19 12.58 13.70
N ILE A 31 -15.06 13.17 14.52
CA ILE A 31 -15.11 12.94 15.98
C ILE A 31 -15.41 11.46 16.28
N THR A 32 -16.40 10.87 15.59
CA THR A 32 -16.75 9.46 15.77
C THR A 32 -15.59 8.54 15.41
N ALA A 33 -14.94 8.80 14.27
CA ALA A 33 -13.77 8.04 13.82
C ALA A 33 -12.59 8.15 14.78
N LYS A 34 -12.31 9.37 15.26
CA LYS A 34 -11.25 9.62 16.24
C LYS A 34 -11.50 8.92 17.57
N LYS A 35 -12.76 8.89 18.03
CA LYS A 35 -13.15 8.14 19.23
C LYS A 35 -12.88 6.64 19.07
N ALA A 36 -13.35 6.02 17.97
CA ALA A 36 -13.12 4.61 17.70
C ALA A 36 -11.62 4.26 17.61
N LEU A 37 -10.82 5.14 17.01
CA LEU A 37 -9.37 4.95 16.94
C LEU A 37 -8.71 5.04 18.32
N ALA A 38 -9.16 5.95 19.19
CA ALA A 38 -8.65 6.05 20.55
C ALA A 38 -9.02 4.81 21.40
N GLU A 39 -10.25 4.28 21.22
CA GLU A 39 -10.69 3.03 21.86
C GLU A 39 -9.83 1.84 21.40
N LEU A 40 -9.55 1.74 20.11
CA LEU A 40 -8.66 0.71 19.56
C LEU A 40 -7.24 0.83 20.13
N THR A 41 -6.70 2.05 20.22
CA THR A 41 -5.36 2.27 20.78
C THR A 41 -5.30 1.83 22.24
N GLY A 42 -6.30 2.19 23.06
CA GLY A 42 -6.37 1.76 24.44
C GLY A 42 -6.54 0.25 24.61
N ALA A 43 -7.38 -0.38 23.77
CA ALA A 43 -7.56 -1.83 23.77
C ALA A 43 -6.29 -2.57 23.34
N GLY A 44 -5.50 -1.98 22.45
CA GLY A 44 -4.21 -2.53 21.99
C GLY A 44 -3.22 -2.74 23.13
N GLU A 45 -3.22 -1.87 24.14
CA GLU A 45 -2.35 -2.00 25.33
C GLU A 45 -2.67 -3.22 26.19
N LEU A 46 -3.89 -3.77 26.07
CA LEU A 46 -4.31 -4.98 26.80
C LEU A 46 -3.84 -6.28 26.10
N VAL A 47 -3.35 -6.19 24.87
CA VAL A 47 -2.86 -7.36 24.11
C VAL A 47 -1.47 -7.75 24.62
N PRO A 48 -1.29 -8.97 25.18
CA PRO A 48 -0.02 -9.37 25.80
C PRO A 48 1.18 -9.36 24.86
N ASN A 49 0.95 -9.64 23.56
CA ASN A 49 2.00 -9.58 22.55
C ASN A 49 1.44 -8.95 21.26
N GLN A 50 1.51 -7.64 21.21
CA GLN A 50 1.08 -6.87 20.03
C GLN A 50 1.88 -7.22 18.76
N ALA A 51 3.17 -7.60 18.91
CA ALA A 51 4.02 -7.88 17.76
C ALA A 51 3.51 -9.05 16.91
N VAL A 52 2.99 -10.10 17.55
CA VAL A 52 2.40 -11.24 16.83
C VAL A 52 1.17 -10.81 16.03
N LEU A 53 0.29 -10.02 16.63
CA LEU A 53 -0.91 -9.53 15.96
C LEU A 53 -0.55 -8.61 14.78
N ILE A 54 0.35 -7.65 15.00
CA ILE A 54 0.79 -6.72 13.97
C ILE A 54 1.47 -7.46 12.82
N GLN A 55 2.31 -8.46 13.13
CA GLN A 55 2.96 -9.29 12.11
C GLN A 55 1.94 -10.08 11.28
N ALA A 56 0.94 -10.69 11.93
CA ALA A 56 -0.11 -11.43 11.22
C ALA A 56 -0.94 -10.51 10.31
N ILE A 57 -1.31 -9.32 10.79
CA ILE A 57 -2.03 -8.32 10.00
C ILE A 57 -1.16 -7.83 8.83
N GLY A 58 0.13 -7.57 9.04
CA GLY A 58 1.06 -7.15 7.99
C GLY A 58 1.21 -8.18 6.88
N LEU A 59 1.28 -9.47 7.23
CA LEU A 59 1.32 -10.56 6.25
C LEU A 59 0.00 -10.68 5.45
N GLN A 60 -1.16 -10.53 6.12
CA GLN A 60 -2.45 -10.55 5.44
C GLN A 60 -2.61 -9.34 4.51
N GLU A 61 -2.19 -8.17 4.94
CA GLU A 61 -2.20 -6.96 4.11
C GLU A 61 -1.32 -7.14 2.87
N ALA A 62 -0.09 -7.62 3.04
CA ALA A 62 0.82 -7.89 1.94
C ALA A 62 0.21 -8.88 0.94
N LYS A 63 -0.44 -9.96 1.42
CA LYS A 63 -1.11 -10.94 0.58
C LYS A 63 -2.26 -10.32 -0.21
N LEU A 64 -3.19 -9.63 0.46
CA LEU A 64 -4.37 -9.06 -0.16
C LEU A 64 -4.02 -7.96 -1.16
N SER A 65 -3.03 -7.12 -0.85
CA SER A 65 -2.52 -6.10 -1.77
C SER A 65 -1.86 -6.71 -3.01
N SER A 66 -1.12 -7.81 -2.85
CA SER A 66 -0.50 -8.52 -3.97
C SER A 66 -1.54 -9.23 -4.85
N GLU A 67 -2.64 -9.73 -4.27
CA GLU A 67 -3.74 -10.35 -5.04
C GLU A 67 -4.38 -9.37 -6.03
N ILE A 68 -4.42 -8.07 -5.73
CA ILE A 68 -4.91 -7.03 -6.66
C ILE A 68 -4.05 -6.98 -7.92
N GLU A 69 -2.76 -7.28 -7.79
CA GLU A 69 -1.79 -7.37 -8.89
C GLU A 69 -1.71 -8.77 -9.52
N ASN A 70 -2.67 -9.65 -9.23
CA ASN A 70 -2.70 -11.06 -9.67
C ASN A 70 -1.53 -11.92 -9.15
N ILE A 71 -0.91 -11.53 -8.05
CA ILE A 71 0.11 -12.29 -7.34
C ILE A 71 -0.57 -13.07 -6.22
N VAL A 72 -0.89 -14.33 -6.47
CA VAL A 72 -1.71 -15.15 -5.59
C VAL A 72 -0.85 -16.14 -4.82
N THR A 73 -1.06 -16.20 -3.49
CA THR A 73 -0.50 -17.23 -2.60
C THR A 73 -1.54 -17.65 -1.56
N THR A 74 -1.43 -18.87 -1.06
CA THR A 74 -2.30 -19.33 0.03
C THR A 74 -1.77 -18.90 1.39
N ASN A 75 -2.64 -18.82 2.39
CA ASN A 75 -2.22 -18.51 3.75
C ASN A 75 -1.20 -19.54 4.26
N ASP A 76 -1.42 -20.82 3.94
CA ASP A 76 -0.58 -21.92 4.38
C ASP A 76 0.86 -21.81 3.80
N GLU A 77 0.98 -21.53 2.51
CA GLU A 77 2.26 -21.27 1.86
C GLU A 77 2.95 -20.02 2.42
N LEU A 78 2.18 -18.94 2.63
CA LEU A 78 2.71 -17.69 3.15
C LEU A 78 3.28 -17.86 4.56
N TYR A 79 2.53 -18.47 5.48
CA TYR A 79 2.99 -18.67 6.85
C TYR A 79 4.16 -19.68 6.95
N ARG A 80 4.15 -20.75 6.14
CA ARG A 80 5.31 -21.65 6.06
C ARG A 80 6.56 -20.94 5.53
N ALA A 81 6.40 -20.17 4.47
CA ALA A 81 7.49 -19.42 3.89
C ALA A 81 8.04 -18.38 4.87
N PHE A 82 7.16 -17.67 5.57
CA PHE A 82 7.56 -16.73 6.61
C PHE A 82 8.35 -17.42 7.73
N ALA A 83 7.88 -18.56 8.24
CA ALA A 83 8.56 -19.34 9.29
C ALA A 83 9.92 -19.91 8.84
N SER A 84 10.10 -20.18 7.54
CA SER A 84 11.35 -20.71 6.96
C SER A 84 12.26 -19.63 6.34
N ALA A 85 12.01 -18.36 6.61
CA ALA A 85 12.71 -17.23 5.98
C ALA A 85 12.73 -17.31 4.44
N GLY A 86 11.66 -17.82 3.84
CA GLY A 86 11.47 -17.87 2.39
C GLY A 86 12.30 -18.92 1.64
N GLN A 87 13.05 -19.81 2.34
CA GLN A 87 14.02 -20.71 1.71
C GLN A 87 13.45 -21.63 0.62
N LYS A 88 12.20 -22.04 0.74
CA LYS A 88 11.52 -22.94 -0.22
C LYS A 88 10.22 -22.35 -0.79
N ALA A 89 10.08 -21.04 -0.75
CA ALA A 89 8.85 -20.39 -1.21
C ALA A 89 8.83 -20.24 -2.72
N GLU A 90 7.65 -20.40 -3.30
CA GLU A 90 7.36 -20.10 -4.70
C GLU A 90 7.58 -18.60 -5.00
N PRO A 91 7.84 -18.22 -6.26
CA PRO A 91 8.13 -16.82 -6.63
C PRO A 91 7.06 -15.82 -6.16
N HIS A 92 5.78 -16.14 -6.31
CA HIS A 92 4.67 -15.29 -5.86
C HIS A 92 4.67 -15.11 -4.35
N THR A 93 4.88 -16.19 -3.59
CA THR A 93 4.97 -16.13 -2.13
C THR A 93 6.17 -15.31 -1.67
N LYS A 94 7.31 -15.41 -2.38
CA LYS A 94 8.48 -14.55 -2.11
C LYS A 94 8.18 -13.08 -2.34
N GLU A 95 7.42 -12.75 -3.39
CA GLU A 95 7.04 -11.36 -3.66
C GLU A 95 6.15 -10.80 -2.56
N VAL A 96 5.19 -11.59 -2.04
CA VAL A 96 4.37 -11.20 -0.89
C VAL A 96 5.22 -10.99 0.36
N LEU A 97 6.22 -11.84 0.62
CA LEU A 97 7.14 -11.65 1.75
C LEU A 97 7.95 -10.36 1.59
N ARG A 98 8.46 -10.06 0.40
CA ARG A 98 9.18 -8.81 0.12
C ARG A 98 8.31 -7.57 0.31
N TYR A 99 7.02 -7.67 -0.03
CA TYR A 99 6.06 -6.60 0.27
C TYR A 99 5.97 -6.34 1.78
N ASN A 100 5.86 -7.41 2.57
CA ASN A 100 5.87 -7.29 4.04
C ASN A 100 7.19 -6.68 4.56
N ASP A 101 8.34 -7.08 4.00
CA ASP A 101 9.65 -6.50 4.35
C ASP A 101 9.71 -5.00 4.00
N ALA A 102 9.18 -4.61 2.84
CA ALA A 102 9.10 -3.22 2.42
C ALA A 102 8.20 -2.39 3.36
N LEU A 103 7.07 -2.96 3.81
CA LEU A 103 6.17 -2.32 4.77
C LEU A 103 6.92 -1.99 6.07
N TRP A 104 7.63 -2.97 6.63
CA TRP A 104 8.40 -2.77 7.86
C TRP A 104 9.58 -1.82 7.67
N TYR A 105 10.29 -1.91 6.54
CA TYR A 105 11.35 -0.96 6.20
C TYR A 105 10.82 0.49 6.20
N GLY A 106 9.70 0.73 5.51
CA GLY A 106 9.08 2.06 5.45
C GLY A 106 8.60 2.54 6.82
N TYR A 107 7.98 1.66 7.61
CA TYR A 107 7.55 1.97 8.96
C TYR A 107 8.70 2.44 9.86
N TYR A 108 9.79 1.67 9.92
CA TYR A 108 10.96 2.02 10.73
C TYR A 108 11.70 3.26 10.21
N TRP A 109 11.73 3.45 8.88
CA TRP A 109 12.27 4.67 8.29
C TRP A 109 11.56 5.92 8.81
N LEU A 110 10.24 5.89 8.84
CA LEU A 110 9.43 7.03 9.28
C LEU A 110 9.44 7.19 10.80
N LYS A 111 9.32 6.10 11.55
CA LYS A 111 9.17 6.13 13.00
C LYS A 111 10.48 6.34 13.74
N ASP A 112 11.46 5.49 13.49
CA ASP A 112 12.69 5.45 14.29
C ASP A 112 13.70 6.50 13.82
N LYS A 113 13.82 6.68 12.52
CA LYS A 113 14.75 7.63 11.92
C LYS A 113 14.15 9.01 11.74
N LYS A 114 12.84 9.16 11.93
CA LYS A 114 12.08 10.42 11.75
C LYS A 114 12.37 11.09 10.38
N HIS A 115 12.64 10.27 9.36
CA HIS A 115 12.86 10.78 8.02
C HIS A 115 11.53 11.15 7.36
N PRO A 116 11.49 12.18 6.54
CA PRO A 116 10.29 12.55 5.79
C PRO A 116 9.97 11.52 4.70
N LEU A 117 8.73 11.53 4.24
CA LEU A 117 8.33 10.86 3.00
C LEU A 117 9.05 11.53 1.83
N THR A 118 9.86 10.76 1.11
CA THR A 118 10.64 11.23 -0.04
C THR A 118 10.53 10.27 -1.21
N THR A 119 10.81 10.75 -2.42
CA THR A 119 10.91 9.90 -3.61
C THR A 119 11.94 8.77 -3.42
N ASN A 120 13.06 9.06 -2.75
CA ASN A 120 14.08 8.05 -2.48
C ASN A 120 13.55 6.90 -1.61
N LEU A 121 12.69 7.18 -0.62
CA LEU A 121 12.03 6.13 0.15
C LEU A 121 11.19 5.23 -0.75
N PHE A 122 10.39 5.81 -1.64
CA PHE A 122 9.56 5.02 -2.57
C PHE A 122 10.41 4.20 -3.55
N GLU A 123 11.54 4.71 -4.01
CA GLU A 123 12.48 3.94 -4.81
C GLU A 123 13.06 2.74 -4.03
N GLU A 124 13.41 2.91 -2.76
CA GLU A 124 13.90 1.80 -1.92
C GLU A 124 12.79 0.76 -1.67
N LEU A 125 11.56 1.19 -1.36
CA LEU A 125 10.44 0.26 -1.23
C LEU A 125 10.20 -0.55 -2.52
N PHE A 126 10.24 0.12 -3.67
CA PHE A 126 10.13 -0.54 -4.97
C PHE A 126 11.25 -1.55 -5.20
N ARG A 127 12.51 -1.21 -4.85
CA ARG A 127 13.65 -2.12 -4.98
C ARG A 127 13.50 -3.36 -4.11
N ILE A 128 13.00 -3.21 -2.89
CA ILE A 128 12.74 -4.33 -1.98
C ILE A 128 11.67 -5.26 -2.59
N ILE A 129 10.54 -4.71 -3.04
CA ILE A 129 9.41 -5.50 -3.55
C ILE A 129 9.78 -6.22 -4.85
N LYS A 130 10.37 -5.50 -5.81
CA LYS A 130 10.60 -6.01 -7.19
C LYS A 130 12.01 -6.55 -7.43
N GLU A 131 12.90 -6.49 -6.45
CA GLU A 131 14.33 -6.86 -6.59
C GLU A 131 14.98 -6.19 -7.82
N SER A 132 14.54 -4.97 -8.14
CA SER A 132 14.94 -4.24 -9.33
C SER A 132 15.79 -3.03 -8.94
N LYS A 133 16.82 -2.74 -9.73
CA LYS A 133 17.62 -1.52 -9.60
C LYS A 133 17.01 -0.31 -10.33
N SER A 134 15.84 -0.48 -10.93
CA SER A 134 15.13 0.62 -11.60
C SER A 134 14.69 1.67 -10.57
N GLY A 135 14.70 2.92 -11.00
CA GLY A 135 14.20 4.05 -10.22
C GLY A 135 13.04 4.74 -10.93
N VAL A 136 12.83 6.01 -10.58
CA VAL A 136 11.79 6.83 -11.23
C VAL A 136 12.06 6.92 -12.73
N ARG A 137 11.00 6.72 -13.50
CA ARG A 137 11.07 6.80 -14.96
C ARG A 137 11.48 8.21 -15.41
N LYS A 138 12.49 8.26 -16.27
CA LYS A 138 13.05 9.51 -16.81
C LYS A 138 12.56 9.84 -18.22
N VAL A 139 11.93 8.88 -18.89
CA VAL A 139 11.44 9.05 -20.27
C VAL A 139 9.96 9.37 -20.23
N PRO A 140 9.51 10.50 -20.81
CA PRO A 140 8.10 10.81 -20.96
C PRO A 140 7.41 9.87 -21.93
N GLY A 141 6.08 9.81 -21.92
CA GLY A 141 5.31 9.08 -22.92
C GLY A 141 4.87 7.69 -22.47
N THR A 142 4.36 7.57 -21.22
CA THR A 142 3.60 6.38 -20.86
C THR A 142 2.35 6.30 -21.69
N LYS A 143 2.17 5.15 -22.31
CA LYS A 143 0.96 4.85 -23.10
C LYS A 143 0.21 3.75 -22.39
N LEU A 144 -1.08 3.93 -22.21
CA LEU A 144 -1.97 2.85 -21.82
C LEU A 144 -2.33 2.05 -23.08
N ALA A 145 -2.01 0.78 -23.10
CA ALA A 145 -2.31 -0.11 -24.21
C ALA A 145 -3.24 -1.23 -23.74
N ASN A 146 -4.13 -1.67 -24.62
CA ASN A 146 -4.93 -2.86 -24.38
C ASN A 146 -4.12 -4.15 -24.60
N ASN A 147 -4.72 -5.31 -24.31
CA ASN A 147 -4.10 -6.62 -24.48
C ASN A 147 -3.68 -6.95 -25.93
N LYS A 148 -4.13 -6.17 -26.92
CA LYS A 148 -3.76 -6.28 -28.34
C LYS A 148 -2.65 -5.31 -28.72
N GLY A 149 -2.08 -4.56 -27.76
CA GLY A 149 -1.04 -3.56 -28.00
C GLY A 149 -1.52 -2.25 -28.60
N ALA A 150 -2.83 -2.07 -28.80
CA ALA A 150 -3.36 -0.79 -29.27
C ALA A 150 -3.33 0.24 -28.13
N VAL A 151 -2.76 1.41 -28.41
CA VAL A 151 -2.69 2.52 -27.45
C VAL A 151 -4.10 3.05 -27.23
N ILE A 152 -4.53 3.09 -25.97
CA ILE A 152 -5.83 3.59 -25.55
C ILE A 152 -5.71 5.04 -25.07
N TYR A 153 -4.55 5.38 -24.44
CA TYR A 153 -4.27 6.71 -23.87
C TYR A 153 -2.77 7.00 -23.84
#